data_b2aa673371700ddabdb9a0c8d7a87d5e
#
_entry.id   b2aa673371700ddabdb9a0c8d7a87d5e
#
_cell.length_a   1.000
_cell.length_b   1.000
_cell.length_c   1.000
_cell.angle_alpha   90.00
_cell.angle_beta   90.00
_cell.angle_gamma   90.00
#
_symmetry.space_group_name_H-M   'P 1'
#
loop_
_entity.id
_entity.type
_entity.pdbx_description
1 polymer ?
#
loop_
_entity_poly.entity_id
_entity_poly.type
_entity_poly.pdbx_seq_one_letter_code
_entity_poly.pdbx_strand_id
1 'polypeptide(L)'
;MVQADDESLYLHKFILAARSPYFKKKLATAPGTSTWRLPSSIPPQAFVAAIKYLYFGEAPRDLRSGPGTGFTESEVFAGVDKIAKHLEIQSLMDSIIDSGDRRLARQRRTTETARGRYQLEEWFQENVLGNKVVVETSQADDVKWDRDNAIFADVLLQADELPEETEDEVDGSNPAENRNSDSVPIGPVSQEAGAETRTTKSVLFPCHRAMLLRSEFFNAMFSSSFREAHIKDHLNIIPVDCSPEVLEIVLTFLYTEKADFPLEIAVDVLFAADMLFIERLKAKAAVVISTLGSGGMSQAEAARTRGESEDDLDIYSIIHAAWLTRVQRLEEFAARYLAYRLEAHIDTPEFAELIQESASRIQGRQETDSIELLDDIRFYLGERFRLRFDDAGLEEMMEEEAKQQNEEANVNVPDTEKDLDKVTEGVEVLDLPGPEKAHGTQPEKPPVMHDHRVAIKTLDGQVAGDEFTKDAMNYQILMEKLDAILENLDLDA
;
A
#
# COMPACT_ATOMS: atom_id res chain seq x y z
N MET A 1 -14.54 -31.34 17.80
CA MET A 1 -14.29 -31.39 19.25
C MET A 1 -13.39 -32.57 19.54
N VAL A 2 -12.35 -32.42 20.31
CA VAL A 2 -11.53 -33.54 20.81
C VAL A 2 -11.76 -33.64 22.31
N GLN A 3 -12.10 -34.81 22.77
CA GLN A 3 -12.45 -35.08 24.17
C GLN A 3 -11.36 -35.93 24.82
N ALA A 4 -10.80 -35.43 25.90
CA ALA A 4 -9.85 -36.14 26.75
C ALA A 4 -10.39 -36.11 28.20
N ASP A 5 -10.81 -37.22 28.71
CA ASP A 5 -11.50 -37.37 30.01
C ASP A 5 -12.63 -36.31 30.16
N ASP A 6 -12.48 -35.29 31.02
CA ASP A 6 -13.48 -34.25 31.24
C ASP A 6 -13.19 -32.95 30.46
N GLU A 7 -12.08 -32.87 29.69
CA GLU A 7 -11.75 -31.70 28.92
C GLU A 7 -12.10 -31.86 27.43
N SER A 8 -12.71 -30.83 26.84
CA SER A 8 -13.08 -30.78 25.44
C SER A 8 -12.38 -29.61 24.74
N LEU A 9 -11.67 -29.88 23.65
CA LEU A 9 -11.06 -28.89 22.79
C LEU A 9 -11.82 -28.75 21.47
N TYR A 10 -12.23 -27.53 21.14
CA TYR A 10 -12.83 -27.19 19.83
C TYR A 10 -11.76 -26.78 18.86
N LEU A 11 -11.70 -27.45 17.72
CA LEU A 11 -10.64 -27.30 16.73
C LEU A 11 -11.23 -27.08 15.31
N HIS A 12 -10.50 -26.39 14.46
CA HIS A 12 -10.89 -26.13 13.08
C HIS A 12 -10.40 -27.26 12.16
N LYS A 13 -11.31 -27.93 11.49
CA LYS A 13 -11.00 -29.08 10.60
C LYS A 13 -10.02 -28.67 9.50
N PHE A 14 -10.21 -27.51 8.86
CA PHE A 14 -9.36 -27.04 7.78
C PHE A 14 -7.91 -26.79 8.23
N ILE A 15 -7.68 -26.24 9.44
CA ILE A 15 -6.32 -26.06 9.98
C ILE A 15 -5.67 -27.42 10.22
N LEU A 16 -6.41 -28.37 10.78
CA LEU A 16 -5.88 -29.71 11.00
C LEU A 16 -5.54 -30.41 9.69
N ALA A 17 -6.41 -30.29 8.66
CA ALA A 17 -6.18 -30.86 7.34
C ALA A 17 -5.00 -30.20 6.61
N ALA A 18 -4.85 -28.89 6.71
CA ALA A 18 -3.75 -28.14 6.10
C ALA A 18 -2.39 -28.51 6.72
N ARG A 19 -2.35 -28.78 8.03
CA ARG A 19 -1.12 -28.89 8.81
C ARG A 19 -0.69 -30.32 9.13
N SER A 20 -1.57 -31.32 8.99
CA SER A 20 -1.29 -32.71 9.30
C SER A 20 -1.73 -33.63 8.17
N PRO A 21 -0.81 -34.39 7.54
CA PRO A 21 -1.14 -35.36 6.51
C PRO A 21 -2.12 -36.45 7.01
N TYR A 22 -2.04 -36.82 8.26
CA TYR A 22 -3.00 -37.74 8.88
C TYR A 22 -4.43 -37.17 8.84
N PHE A 23 -4.61 -35.93 9.32
CA PHE A 23 -5.92 -35.31 9.31
C PHE A 23 -6.41 -35.02 7.88
N LYS A 24 -5.54 -34.64 6.94
CA LYS A 24 -5.90 -34.48 5.51
C LYS A 24 -6.54 -35.76 4.97
N LYS A 25 -5.88 -36.90 5.17
CA LYS A 25 -6.39 -38.25 4.75
C LYS A 25 -7.67 -38.63 5.49
N LYS A 26 -7.68 -38.46 6.81
CA LYS A 26 -8.82 -38.90 7.65
C LYS A 26 -10.09 -38.12 7.41
N LEU A 27 -9.98 -36.79 7.26
CA LEU A 27 -11.09 -35.90 7.01
C LEU A 27 -11.60 -36.00 5.58
N ALA A 28 -10.72 -36.30 4.61
CA ALA A 28 -11.14 -36.59 3.25
C ALA A 28 -12.05 -37.82 3.14
N THR A 29 -11.79 -38.85 3.97
CA THR A 29 -12.63 -40.08 4.00
C THR A 29 -13.91 -39.94 4.79
N ALA A 30 -13.94 -39.03 5.78
CA ALA A 30 -15.08 -38.87 6.68
C ALA A 30 -15.23 -37.40 7.11
N PRO A 31 -15.67 -36.50 6.20
CA PRO A 31 -15.76 -35.04 6.46
C PRO A 31 -16.76 -34.69 7.57
N GLY A 32 -17.83 -35.46 7.72
CA GLY A 32 -18.85 -35.30 8.78
C GLY A 32 -18.37 -35.64 10.20
N THR A 33 -17.15 -36.20 10.35
CA THR A 33 -16.64 -36.52 11.70
C THR A 33 -16.45 -35.23 12.52
N SER A 34 -17.17 -35.13 13.64
CA SER A 34 -17.17 -33.94 14.49
C SER A 34 -16.47 -34.14 15.84
N THR A 35 -16.27 -35.40 16.27
CA THR A 35 -15.72 -35.72 17.59
C THR A 35 -14.66 -36.79 17.50
N TRP A 36 -13.52 -36.57 18.15
CA TRP A 36 -12.46 -37.56 18.36
C TRP A 36 -12.23 -37.74 19.85
N ARG A 37 -12.03 -38.98 20.26
CA ARG A 37 -11.63 -39.29 21.64
C ARG A 37 -10.13 -39.57 21.68
N LEU A 38 -9.44 -38.92 22.61
CA LEU A 38 -8.03 -39.20 22.87
C LEU A 38 -7.94 -40.50 23.68
N PRO A 39 -7.09 -41.47 23.28
CA PRO A 39 -6.85 -42.64 24.10
C PRO A 39 -6.30 -42.25 25.47
N SER A 40 -6.77 -42.92 26.53
CA SER A 40 -6.32 -42.68 27.92
C SER A 40 -4.81 -42.93 28.14
N SER A 41 -4.15 -43.63 27.20
CA SER A 41 -2.69 -43.88 27.21
C SER A 41 -1.88 -42.68 26.72
N ILE A 42 -2.52 -41.60 26.29
CA ILE A 42 -1.87 -40.38 25.79
C ILE A 42 -2.13 -39.24 26.78
N PRO A 43 -1.08 -38.67 27.38
CA PRO A 43 -1.25 -37.54 28.29
C PRO A 43 -1.93 -36.35 27.57
N PRO A 44 -2.93 -35.68 28.19
CA PRO A 44 -3.60 -34.52 27.60
C PRO A 44 -2.61 -33.42 27.21
N GLN A 45 -1.55 -33.19 27.98
CA GLN A 45 -0.50 -32.20 27.71
C GLN A 45 0.24 -32.49 26.41
N ALA A 46 0.47 -33.78 26.10
CA ALA A 46 1.11 -34.17 24.84
C ALA A 46 0.24 -33.81 23.63
N PHE A 47 -1.07 -33.98 23.76
CA PHE A 47 -2.02 -33.58 22.72
C PHE A 47 -2.08 -32.05 22.58
N VAL A 48 -2.16 -31.30 23.69
CA VAL A 48 -2.15 -29.83 23.68
C VAL A 48 -0.87 -29.29 23.01
N ALA A 49 0.28 -29.94 23.29
CA ALA A 49 1.55 -29.58 22.60
C ALA A 49 1.47 -29.75 21.08
N ALA A 50 0.91 -30.87 20.62
CA ALA A 50 0.70 -31.13 19.19
C ALA A 50 -0.27 -30.09 18.55
N ILE A 51 -1.35 -29.76 19.24
CA ILE A 51 -2.30 -28.74 18.73
C ILE A 51 -1.66 -27.36 18.66
N LYS A 52 -0.93 -26.91 19.69
CA LYS A 52 -0.19 -25.65 19.65
C LYS A 52 0.80 -25.60 18.48
N TYR A 53 1.49 -26.71 18.23
CA TYR A 53 2.38 -26.82 17.08
C TYR A 53 1.63 -26.71 15.74
N LEU A 54 0.49 -27.39 15.58
CA LEU A 54 -0.32 -27.32 14.36
C LEU A 54 -0.85 -25.90 14.10
N TYR A 55 -1.25 -25.18 15.15
CA TYR A 55 -1.81 -23.82 15.01
C TYR A 55 -0.75 -22.75 14.86
N PHE A 56 0.35 -22.82 15.64
CA PHE A 56 1.29 -21.71 15.78
C PHE A 56 2.72 -22.04 15.30
N GLY A 57 3.00 -23.30 14.97
CA GLY A 57 4.37 -23.74 14.69
C GLY A 57 5.27 -23.74 15.95
N GLU A 58 4.68 -23.64 17.14
CA GLU A 58 5.41 -23.52 18.40
C GLU A 58 5.47 -24.86 19.14
N ALA A 59 6.69 -25.29 19.46
CA ALA A 59 6.90 -26.39 20.38
C ALA A 59 6.94 -25.86 21.82
N PRO A 60 6.33 -26.56 22.79
CA PRO A 60 6.43 -26.17 24.19
C PRO A 60 7.88 -26.27 24.67
N ARG A 61 8.33 -25.30 25.44
CA ARG A 61 9.67 -25.31 26.06
C ARG A 61 9.76 -26.27 27.24
N ASP A 62 8.67 -26.38 27.98
CA ASP A 62 8.55 -27.23 29.16
C ASP A 62 7.40 -28.20 28.97
N LEU A 63 7.70 -29.49 29.02
CA LEU A 63 6.72 -30.57 28.99
C LEU A 63 6.39 -31.06 30.42
N ARG A 64 6.31 -30.09 31.36
CA ARG A 64 6.02 -30.45 32.76
C ARG A 64 4.62 -31.00 32.89
N SER A 65 4.51 -32.10 33.57
CA SER A 65 3.21 -32.60 34.01
C SER A 65 2.60 -31.64 35.03
N GLY A 66 1.34 -31.22 34.83
CA GLY A 66 0.63 -30.42 35.82
C GLY A 66 0.44 -31.21 37.12
N PRO A 67 0.36 -30.55 38.29
CA PRO A 67 0.06 -31.22 39.56
C PRO A 67 -1.31 -31.92 39.47
N GLY A 68 -1.33 -33.22 39.76
CA GLY A 68 -2.56 -34.01 39.76
C GLY A 68 -2.90 -34.76 38.49
N THR A 69 -2.09 -34.66 37.40
CA THR A 69 -2.37 -35.35 36.12
C THR A 69 -1.99 -36.82 36.08
N GLY A 70 -1.26 -37.32 37.07
CA GLY A 70 -0.84 -38.71 37.16
C GLY A 70 0.24 -39.16 36.17
N PHE A 71 0.75 -38.27 35.31
CA PHE A 71 1.80 -38.55 34.31
C PHE A 71 3.12 -37.93 34.71
N THR A 72 4.22 -38.65 34.46
CA THR A 72 5.59 -38.14 34.58
C THR A 72 6.02 -37.35 33.35
N GLU A 73 7.06 -36.51 33.46
CA GLU A 73 7.62 -35.78 32.30
C GLU A 73 8.05 -36.74 31.18
N SER A 74 8.63 -37.88 31.53
CA SER A 74 9.02 -38.93 30.59
C SER A 74 7.83 -39.51 29.81
N GLU A 75 6.71 -39.72 30.49
CA GLU A 75 5.48 -40.21 29.86
C GLU A 75 4.85 -39.16 28.95
N VAL A 76 4.89 -37.87 29.34
CA VAL A 76 4.45 -36.77 28.48
C VAL A 76 5.33 -36.65 27.22
N PHE A 77 6.65 -36.73 27.35
CA PHE A 77 7.57 -36.75 26.23
C PHE A 77 7.33 -37.94 25.28
N ALA A 78 7.19 -39.14 25.82
CA ALA A 78 6.86 -40.33 25.04
C ALA A 78 5.48 -40.20 24.35
N GLY A 79 4.51 -39.53 25.02
CA GLY A 79 3.21 -39.23 24.47
C GLY A 79 3.29 -38.28 23.28
N VAL A 80 4.13 -37.25 23.38
CA VAL A 80 4.36 -36.29 22.24
C VAL A 80 4.98 -37.02 21.07
N ASP A 81 6.01 -37.85 21.27
CA ASP A 81 6.63 -38.63 20.18
C ASP A 81 5.61 -39.53 19.48
N LYS A 82 4.77 -40.23 20.28
CA LYS A 82 3.71 -41.08 19.74
C LYS A 82 2.69 -40.29 18.91
N ILE A 83 2.26 -39.13 19.40
CA ILE A 83 1.33 -38.25 18.67
C ILE A 83 2.00 -37.68 17.41
N ALA A 84 3.23 -37.19 17.50
CA ALA A 84 3.95 -36.64 16.38
C ALA A 84 4.09 -37.63 15.22
N LYS A 85 4.38 -38.88 15.54
CA LYS A 85 4.41 -40.01 14.59
C LYS A 85 3.03 -40.29 13.99
N HIS A 86 1.99 -40.36 14.85
CA HIS A 86 0.64 -40.68 14.41
C HIS A 86 0.03 -39.57 13.52
N LEU A 87 0.27 -38.31 13.85
CA LEU A 87 -0.24 -37.16 13.09
C LEU A 87 0.66 -36.79 11.89
N GLU A 88 1.75 -37.52 11.68
CA GLU A 88 2.75 -37.27 10.64
C GLU A 88 3.37 -35.85 10.73
N ILE A 89 3.69 -35.40 11.97
CA ILE A 89 4.27 -34.07 12.29
C ILE A 89 5.61 -34.19 13.03
N GLN A 90 6.54 -34.95 12.48
CA GLN A 90 7.82 -35.28 13.14
C GLN A 90 8.65 -34.06 13.56
N SER A 91 8.57 -32.96 12.81
CA SER A 91 9.24 -31.69 13.12
C SER A 91 8.83 -31.08 14.48
N LEU A 92 7.74 -31.52 15.08
CA LEU A 92 7.40 -31.20 16.47
C LEU A 92 8.46 -31.72 17.43
N MET A 93 8.88 -33.01 17.27
CA MET A 93 9.90 -33.62 18.12
C MET A 93 11.25 -32.92 17.93
N ASP A 94 11.64 -32.64 16.67
CA ASP A 94 12.88 -31.90 16.37
C ASP A 94 12.86 -30.52 17.05
N SER A 95 11.73 -29.82 17.03
CA SER A 95 11.56 -28.52 17.68
C SER A 95 11.68 -28.56 19.19
N ILE A 96 11.22 -29.67 19.83
CA ILE A 96 11.37 -29.88 21.26
C ILE A 96 12.81 -30.19 21.64
N ILE A 97 13.50 -31.03 20.85
CA ILE A 97 14.91 -31.37 21.08
C ILE A 97 15.78 -30.11 20.96
N ASP A 98 15.54 -29.30 19.92
CA ASP A 98 16.28 -28.06 19.68
C ASP A 98 15.96 -26.94 20.70
N SER A 99 14.90 -27.11 21.51
CA SER A 99 14.46 -26.08 22.45
C SER A 99 15.48 -25.74 23.55
N GLY A 100 16.42 -26.66 23.84
CA GLY A 100 17.50 -26.44 24.80
C GLY A 100 18.55 -25.43 24.37
N ASP A 101 18.73 -25.19 23.07
CA ASP A 101 19.61 -24.16 22.52
C ASP A 101 18.81 -22.98 22.01
N ARG A 102 19.05 -21.77 22.57
CA ARG A 102 18.31 -20.55 22.23
C ARG A 102 18.42 -20.18 20.73
N ARG A 103 19.57 -20.41 20.11
CA ARG A 103 19.79 -20.09 18.71
C ARG A 103 19.04 -21.06 17.81
N LEU A 104 19.19 -22.35 18.05
CA LEU A 104 18.48 -23.39 17.30
C LEU A 104 16.96 -23.27 17.49
N ALA A 105 16.49 -23.05 18.71
CA ALA A 105 15.07 -22.86 19.00
C ALA A 105 14.46 -21.66 18.21
N ARG A 106 15.19 -20.53 18.13
CA ARG A 106 14.75 -19.38 17.34
C ARG A 106 14.70 -19.71 15.85
N GLN A 107 15.77 -20.30 15.32
CA GLN A 107 15.83 -20.70 13.92
C GLN A 107 14.73 -21.69 13.56
N ARG A 108 14.53 -22.71 14.39
CA ARG A 108 13.48 -23.73 14.20
C ARG A 108 12.08 -23.09 14.22
N ARG A 109 11.81 -22.22 15.20
CA ARG A 109 10.53 -21.52 15.28
C ARG A 109 10.26 -20.70 14.00
N THR A 110 11.24 -19.96 13.48
CA THR A 110 11.08 -19.20 12.23
C THR A 110 10.77 -20.13 11.06
N THR A 111 11.51 -21.24 10.93
CA THR A 111 11.30 -22.23 9.87
C THR A 111 9.92 -22.89 9.98
N GLU A 112 9.51 -23.33 11.16
CA GLU A 112 8.21 -23.99 11.34
C GLU A 112 7.02 -23.04 11.18
N THR A 113 7.17 -21.77 11.57
CA THR A 113 6.16 -20.74 11.30
C THR A 113 6.02 -20.48 9.80
N ALA A 114 7.14 -20.35 9.08
CA ALA A 114 7.15 -20.17 7.63
C ALA A 114 6.53 -21.39 6.91
N ARG A 115 6.91 -22.60 7.33
CA ARG A 115 6.32 -23.85 6.83
C ARG A 115 4.82 -23.90 7.07
N GLY A 116 4.37 -23.48 8.26
CA GLY A 116 2.94 -23.45 8.60
C GLY A 116 2.14 -22.51 7.71
N ARG A 117 2.71 -21.32 7.43
CA ARG A 117 2.10 -20.36 6.50
C ARG A 117 2.01 -20.94 5.09
N TYR A 118 3.10 -21.54 4.60
CA TYR A 118 3.11 -22.15 3.28
C TYR A 118 2.07 -23.27 3.13
N GLN A 119 1.95 -24.16 4.12
CA GLN A 119 0.96 -25.24 4.10
C GLN A 119 -0.48 -24.70 4.14
N LEU A 120 -0.73 -23.62 4.89
CA LEU A 120 -2.06 -22.99 4.92
C LEU A 120 -2.36 -22.27 3.60
N GLU A 121 -1.38 -21.63 3.00
CA GLU A 121 -1.49 -21.00 1.69
C GLU A 121 -1.77 -22.00 0.58
N GLU A 122 -0.99 -23.10 0.52
CA GLU A 122 -1.21 -24.18 -0.45
C GLU A 122 -2.63 -24.76 -0.30
N TRP A 123 -3.04 -25.01 0.95
CA TRP A 123 -4.39 -25.50 1.24
C TRP A 123 -5.47 -24.50 0.81
N PHE A 124 -5.27 -23.22 1.04
CA PHE A 124 -6.17 -22.13 0.63
C PHE A 124 -6.30 -22.05 -0.88
N GLN A 125 -5.18 -22.08 -1.59
CA GLN A 125 -5.17 -22.06 -3.06
C GLN A 125 -5.92 -23.27 -3.65
N GLU A 126 -5.66 -24.50 -3.13
CA GLU A 126 -6.30 -25.71 -3.61
C GLU A 126 -7.79 -25.78 -3.28
N ASN A 127 -8.19 -25.36 -2.09
CA ASN A 127 -9.51 -25.67 -1.55
C ASN A 127 -10.47 -24.47 -1.53
N VAL A 128 -9.99 -23.26 -1.35
CA VAL A 128 -10.85 -22.07 -1.38
C VAL A 128 -10.88 -21.50 -2.79
N LEU A 129 -9.74 -21.09 -3.33
CA LEU A 129 -9.69 -20.47 -4.67
C LEU A 129 -9.95 -21.49 -5.78
N GLY A 130 -9.47 -22.74 -5.64
CA GLY A 130 -9.72 -23.81 -6.60
C GLY A 130 -11.17 -24.29 -6.65
N ASN A 131 -11.99 -23.98 -5.65
CA ASN A 131 -13.41 -24.34 -5.59
C ASN A 131 -14.35 -23.11 -5.68
N LYS A 132 -13.85 -21.97 -6.13
CA LYS A 132 -14.71 -20.81 -6.43
C LYS A 132 -15.70 -21.17 -7.56
N VAL A 133 -16.93 -20.72 -7.45
CA VAL A 133 -18.00 -21.03 -8.38
C VAL A 133 -18.43 -19.74 -9.08
N VAL A 134 -18.40 -19.75 -10.41
CA VAL A 134 -18.88 -18.63 -11.23
C VAL A 134 -20.31 -18.94 -11.65
N VAL A 135 -21.23 -18.02 -11.38
CA VAL A 135 -22.65 -18.14 -11.68
C VAL A 135 -23.17 -16.82 -12.25
N GLU A 136 -24.32 -16.85 -12.89
CA GLU A 136 -25.03 -15.61 -13.19
C GLU A 136 -25.55 -14.97 -11.91
N THR A 137 -25.43 -13.65 -11.77
CA THR A 137 -25.82 -12.93 -10.55
C THR A 137 -27.26 -13.22 -10.14
N SER A 138 -28.16 -13.38 -11.12
CA SER A 138 -29.56 -13.76 -10.89
C SER A 138 -29.74 -15.15 -10.27
N GLN A 139 -28.74 -16.03 -10.37
CA GLN A 139 -28.79 -17.42 -9.90
C GLN A 139 -27.91 -17.63 -8.65
N ALA A 140 -27.23 -16.60 -8.16
CA ALA A 140 -26.32 -16.72 -7.03
C ALA A 140 -27.03 -17.20 -5.75
N ASP A 141 -28.23 -16.72 -5.48
CA ASP A 141 -29.02 -17.13 -4.31
C ASP A 141 -29.55 -18.58 -4.38
N ASP A 142 -29.61 -19.17 -5.58
CA ASP A 142 -30.06 -20.56 -5.78
C ASP A 142 -28.97 -21.59 -5.50
N VAL A 143 -27.70 -21.14 -5.34
CA VAL A 143 -26.57 -22.02 -5.07
C VAL A 143 -26.68 -22.59 -3.65
N LYS A 144 -26.74 -23.92 -3.55
CA LYS A 144 -26.84 -24.62 -2.28
C LYS A 144 -25.59 -25.46 -2.03
N TRP A 145 -24.87 -25.08 -1.00
CA TRP A 145 -23.74 -25.85 -0.50
C TRP A 145 -24.07 -26.47 0.85
N ASP A 146 -23.81 -27.76 0.95
CA ASP A 146 -24.02 -28.48 2.21
C ASP A 146 -22.96 -28.09 3.23
N ARG A 147 -23.34 -28.09 4.50
CA ARG A 147 -22.41 -27.79 5.61
C ARG A 147 -21.33 -28.85 5.79
N ASP A 148 -21.65 -30.12 5.50
CA ASP A 148 -20.70 -31.23 5.55
C ASP A 148 -19.96 -31.37 4.22
N ASN A 149 -19.35 -30.28 3.74
CA ASN A 149 -18.58 -30.26 2.51
C ASN A 149 -17.11 -30.71 2.75
N ALA A 150 -16.45 -31.13 1.66
CA ALA A 150 -15.09 -31.68 1.71
C ALA A 150 -14.01 -30.70 2.12
N ILE A 151 -14.25 -29.40 1.96
CA ILE A 151 -13.32 -28.33 2.28
C ILE A 151 -13.60 -27.63 3.60
N PHE A 152 -14.65 -28.06 4.32
CA PHE A 152 -15.06 -27.55 5.65
C PHE A 152 -15.45 -26.08 5.63
N ALA A 153 -15.84 -25.54 4.47
CA ALA A 153 -16.37 -24.18 4.37
C ALA A 153 -17.66 -24.06 5.19
N ASP A 154 -17.84 -22.92 5.84
CA ASP A 154 -19.02 -22.64 6.66
C ASP A 154 -19.74 -21.34 6.24
N VAL A 155 -19.28 -20.69 5.17
CA VAL A 155 -19.87 -19.51 4.56
C VAL A 155 -19.41 -19.39 3.09
N LEU A 156 -20.25 -18.78 2.25
CA LEU A 156 -19.91 -18.37 0.88
C LEU A 156 -19.84 -16.85 0.82
N LEU A 157 -18.75 -16.30 0.31
CA LEU A 157 -18.67 -14.88 -0.03
C LEU A 157 -18.93 -14.69 -1.52
N GLN A 158 -19.78 -13.73 -1.87
CA GLN A 158 -20.13 -13.38 -3.24
C GLN A 158 -19.47 -12.05 -3.61
N ALA A 159 -18.83 -12.01 -4.77
CA ALA A 159 -18.40 -10.78 -5.43
C ALA A 159 -18.93 -10.77 -6.87
N ASP A 160 -19.39 -9.60 -7.30
CA ASP A 160 -19.98 -9.44 -8.61
C ASP A 160 -18.95 -8.86 -9.61
N GLU A 161 -18.89 -9.39 -10.82
CA GLU A 161 -18.09 -8.80 -11.88
C GLU A 161 -18.73 -7.47 -12.28
N LEU A 162 -17.91 -6.42 -12.34
CA LEU A 162 -18.35 -5.14 -12.88
C LEU A 162 -18.67 -5.32 -14.36
N PRO A 163 -19.76 -4.72 -14.88
CA PRO A 163 -20.03 -4.75 -16.33
C PRO A 163 -18.87 -4.05 -17.03
N GLU A 164 -18.24 -4.74 -18.00
CA GLU A 164 -17.24 -4.12 -18.87
C GLU A 164 -17.90 -2.94 -19.60
N GLU A 165 -17.40 -1.73 -19.37
CA GLU A 165 -17.72 -0.58 -20.19
C GLU A 165 -17.07 -0.80 -21.56
N THR A 166 -17.82 -1.36 -22.49
CA THR A 166 -17.40 -1.35 -23.88
C THR A 166 -17.46 0.10 -24.34
N GLU A 167 -16.31 0.66 -24.69
CA GLU A 167 -16.20 1.87 -25.51
C GLU A 167 -16.82 1.57 -26.89
N ASP A 168 -18.14 1.56 -26.95
CA ASP A 168 -18.84 1.56 -28.23
C ASP A 168 -18.67 2.95 -28.85
N GLU A 169 -17.99 2.96 -29.99
CA GLU A 169 -17.72 4.02 -30.93
C GLU A 169 -18.79 5.13 -30.87
N VAL A 170 -18.37 6.33 -30.46
CA VAL A 170 -19.14 7.54 -30.65
C VAL A 170 -19.10 7.85 -32.16
N ASP A 171 -20.03 7.25 -32.90
CA ASP A 171 -20.33 7.68 -34.28
C ASP A 171 -20.91 9.10 -34.22
N GLY A 172 -20.14 10.02 -34.78
CA GLY A 172 -20.46 11.43 -34.80
C GLY A 172 -21.71 11.74 -35.61
N SER A 173 -22.79 12.06 -34.93
CA SER A 173 -23.83 12.90 -35.54
C SER A 173 -24.48 13.82 -34.49
N ASN A 174 -24.07 15.11 -34.54
CA ASN A 174 -24.82 16.19 -33.95
C ASN A 174 -26.29 16.18 -34.43
N PRO A 175 -27.24 16.48 -33.55
CA PRO A 175 -27.94 17.73 -33.77
C PRO A 175 -28.17 18.56 -32.49
N ALA A 176 -28.04 19.83 -32.69
CA ALA A 176 -28.28 20.92 -31.77
C ALA A 176 -29.73 20.99 -31.25
N GLU A 177 -29.83 21.66 -30.08
CA GLU A 177 -31.00 22.38 -29.55
C GLU A 177 -32.13 21.56 -28.88
N ASN A 178 -32.22 21.56 -27.55
CA ASN A 178 -33.22 22.40 -26.91
C ASN A 178 -33.07 22.48 -25.38
N ARG A 179 -33.19 23.67 -24.87
CA ARG A 179 -33.18 24.03 -23.43
C ARG A 179 -34.52 23.75 -22.78
N ASN A 180 -34.43 23.51 -21.48
CA ASN A 180 -35.35 23.82 -20.38
C ASN A 180 -36.00 22.62 -19.68
N SER A 181 -35.68 22.56 -18.47
CA SER A 181 -36.51 22.66 -17.25
C SER A 181 -36.27 21.59 -16.23
N ASP A 182 -36.04 22.10 -15.02
CA ASP A 182 -36.16 21.42 -13.73
C ASP A 182 -37.25 20.35 -13.69
N SER A 183 -36.88 19.14 -13.36
CA SER A 183 -37.67 18.29 -12.48
C SER A 183 -36.93 16.98 -12.17
N VAL A 184 -36.63 16.74 -10.90
CA VAL A 184 -36.15 15.48 -10.36
C VAL A 184 -37.34 14.49 -10.39
N PRO A 185 -37.30 13.37 -11.11
CA PRO A 185 -38.36 12.35 -11.03
C PRO A 185 -38.12 11.44 -9.85
N ILE A 186 -38.91 11.58 -8.82
CA ILE A 186 -39.12 10.56 -7.80
C ILE A 186 -40.26 9.67 -8.29
N GLY A 187 -39.93 8.46 -8.79
CA GLY A 187 -40.95 7.47 -9.14
C GLY A 187 -40.31 6.24 -9.78
N PRO A 188 -40.90 5.04 -9.62
CA PRO A 188 -40.34 3.81 -10.19
C PRO A 188 -40.41 3.87 -11.74
N VAL A 189 -39.25 3.81 -12.36
CA VAL A 189 -39.13 3.75 -13.82
C VAL A 189 -39.61 2.37 -14.27
N SER A 190 -40.71 2.33 -15.00
CA SER A 190 -41.19 1.15 -15.69
C SER A 190 -40.19 0.79 -16.79
N GLN A 191 -39.62 -0.41 -16.71
CA GLN A 191 -38.75 -0.99 -17.73
C GLN A 191 -39.58 -1.19 -19.01
N GLU A 192 -39.28 -0.42 -20.04
CA GLU A 192 -39.71 -0.79 -21.42
C GLU A 192 -38.63 -1.65 -22.08
N ALA A 193 -39.12 -2.71 -22.68
CA ALA A 193 -38.40 -3.81 -23.29
C ALA A 193 -37.48 -3.36 -24.43
N GLY A 194 -36.23 -3.86 -24.40
CA GLY A 194 -35.34 -3.83 -25.59
C GLY A 194 -33.85 -3.74 -25.29
N ALA A 195 -33.42 -3.69 -24.03
CA ALA A 195 -31.98 -3.83 -23.73
C ALA A 195 -31.66 -5.33 -23.60
N GLU A 196 -30.74 -5.83 -24.41
CA GLU A 196 -30.09 -7.11 -24.17
C GLU A 196 -29.59 -7.09 -22.72
N THR A 197 -30.16 -7.94 -21.90
CA THR A 197 -29.79 -8.09 -20.49
C THR A 197 -28.35 -8.59 -20.47
N ARG A 198 -27.39 -7.69 -20.33
CA ARG A 198 -26.00 -8.03 -20.03
C ARG A 198 -26.04 -8.82 -18.72
N THR A 199 -25.84 -10.12 -18.80
CA THR A 199 -25.82 -11.01 -17.65
C THR A 199 -24.52 -10.72 -16.90
N THR A 200 -24.63 -10.04 -15.76
CA THR A 200 -23.50 -9.88 -14.83
C THR A 200 -23.22 -11.22 -14.15
N LYS A 201 -21.95 -11.56 -13.99
CA LYS A 201 -21.53 -12.79 -13.32
C LYS A 201 -21.15 -12.49 -11.87
N SER A 202 -21.41 -13.45 -11.02
CA SER A 202 -20.99 -13.44 -9.63
C SER A 202 -20.03 -14.61 -9.37
N VAL A 203 -19.02 -14.37 -8.56
CA VAL A 203 -18.10 -15.42 -8.10
C VAL A 203 -18.36 -15.69 -6.61
N LEU A 204 -18.62 -16.94 -6.30
CA LEU A 204 -18.84 -17.42 -4.93
C LEU A 204 -17.57 -18.10 -4.41
N PHE A 205 -17.06 -17.61 -3.28
CA PHE A 205 -15.87 -18.14 -2.62
C PHE A 205 -16.27 -18.93 -1.36
N PRO A 206 -15.97 -20.22 -1.28
CA PRO A 206 -16.23 -21.01 -0.08
C PRO A 206 -15.20 -20.69 0.99
N CYS A 207 -15.64 -20.08 2.09
CA CYS A 207 -14.76 -19.51 3.11
C CYS A 207 -15.01 -20.12 4.49
N HIS A 208 -14.08 -19.83 5.42
CA HIS A 208 -14.14 -20.23 6.82
C HIS A 208 -14.31 -19.01 7.71
N ARG A 209 -15.40 -18.96 8.48
CA ARG A 209 -15.67 -17.86 9.44
C ARG A 209 -14.45 -17.58 10.35
N ALA A 210 -13.77 -18.64 10.79
CA ALA A 210 -12.59 -18.50 11.65
C ALA A 210 -11.49 -17.62 11.06
N MET A 211 -11.34 -17.59 9.73
CA MET A 211 -10.39 -16.69 9.03
C MET A 211 -10.97 -15.32 8.80
N LEU A 212 -12.27 -15.24 8.52
CA LEU A 212 -12.97 -13.97 8.31
C LEU A 212 -13.07 -13.12 9.58
N LEU A 213 -13.11 -13.74 10.78
CA LEU A 213 -13.09 -13.04 12.08
C LEU A 213 -11.85 -12.13 12.30
N ARG A 214 -10.86 -12.19 11.42
CA ARG A 214 -9.71 -11.27 11.39
C ARG A 214 -10.07 -9.89 10.84
N SER A 215 -11.21 -9.75 10.19
CA SER A 215 -11.88 -8.50 9.82
C SER A 215 -12.87 -8.12 10.91
N GLU A 216 -12.84 -6.88 11.36
CA GLU A 216 -13.79 -6.40 12.38
C GLU A 216 -15.23 -6.37 11.84
N PHE A 217 -15.41 -6.13 10.55
CA PHE A 217 -16.71 -6.20 9.88
C PHE A 217 -17.35 -7.58 10.03
N PHE A 218 -16.63 -8.64 9.63
CA PHE A 218 -17.15 -10.01 9.76
C PHE A 218 -17.29 -10.45 11.21
N ASN A 219 -16.39 -10.00 12.10
CA ASN A 219 -16.50 -10.27 13.51
C ASN A 219 -17.79 -9.67 14.12
N ALA A 220 -18.09 -8.42 13.79
CA ALA A 220 -19.34 -7.76 14.21
C ALA A 220 -20.57 -8.46 13.61
N MET A 221 -20.54 -8.81 12.32
CA MET A 221 -21.61 -9.49 11.61
C MET A 221 -21.93 -10.85 12.26
N PHE A 222 -20.93 -11.70 12.47
CA PHE A 222 -21.15 -13.05 13.02
C PHE A 222 -21.45 -13.08 14.53
N SER A 223 -21.09 -12.02 15.26
CA SER A 223 -21.39 -11.86 16.69
C SER A 223 -22.76 -11.25 16.96
N SER A 224 -23.43 -10.74 15.94
CA SER A 224 -24.72 -10.06 16.05
C SER A 224 -25.90 -11.02 15.86
N SER A 225 -27.11 -10.50 16.00
CA SER A 225 -28.35 -11.21 15.70
C SER A 225 -28.78 -11.16 14.21
N PHE A 226 -27.89 -10.77 13.33
CA PHE A 226 -28.18 -10.73 11.90
C PHE A 226 -28.43 -12.13 11.31
N ARG A 227 -29.15 -12.17 10.17
CA ARG A 227 -29.53 -13.43 9.51
C ARG A 227 -28.32 -14.26 9.12
N GLU A 228 -27.22 -13.61 8.80
CA GLU A 228 -25.92 -14.18 8.40
C GLU A 228 -25.24 -14.92 9.56
N ALA A 229 -25.54 -14.57 10.81
CA ALA A 229 -25.05 -15.26 11.98
C ALA A 229 -25.80 -16.58 12.24
N HIS A 230 -27.03 -16.74 11.75
CA HIS A 230 -27.84 -17.94 11.98
C HIS A 230 -27.41 -19.09 11.09
N ILE A 231 -27.37 -20.25 11.72
CA ILE A 231 -26.98 -21.50 11.09
C ILE A 231 -28.19 -22.10 10.36
N LYS A 232 -28.08 -22.30 9.06
CA LYS A 232 -29.06 -22.98 8.19
C LYS A 232 -28.54 -24.34 7.75
N ASP A 233 -29.36 -25.12 7.04
CA ASP A 233 -28.96 -26.42 6.45
C ASP A 233 -27.90 -26.26 5.35
N HIS A 234 -27.94 -25.15 4.64
CA HIS A 234 -26.95 -24.76 3.62
C HIS A 234 -26.09 -23.59 4.10
N LEU A 235 -24.93 -23.40 3.45
CA LEU A 235 -24.05 -22.26 3.72
C LEU A 235 -24.75 -20.95 3.39
N ASN A 236 -24.57 -19.95 4.24
CA ASN A 236 -25.05 -18.60 3.96
C ASN A 236 -24.16 -17.95 2.89
N ILE A 237 -24.80 -17.26 1.93
CA ILE A 237 -24.13 -16.42 0.95
C ILE A 237 -24.12 -14.98 1.50
N ILE A 238 -22.96 -14.36 1.51
CA ILE A 238 -22.73 -13.00 1.98
C ILE A 238 -22.17 -12.19 0.82
N PRO A 239 -22.94 -11.23 0.27
CA PRO A 239 -22.43 -10.33 -0.75
C PRO A 239 -21.38 -9.38 -0.16
N VAL A 240 -20.30 -9.15 -0.92
CA VAL A 240 -19.24 -8.19 -0.62
C VAL A 240 -19.13 -7.26 -1.80
N ASP A 241 -19.21 -5.97 -1.53
CA ASP A 241 -19.21 -4.93 -2.56
C ASP A 241 -17.77 -4.65 -3.04
N CYS A 242 -17.25 -5.57 -3.83
CA CYS A 242 -15.96 -5.43 -4.52
C CYS A 242 -15.91 -6.43 -5.70
N SER A 243 -14.96 -6.22 -6.61
CA SER A 243 -14.74 -7.16 -7.71
C SER A 243 -14.21 -8.51 -7.19
N PRO A 244 -14.43 -9.61 -7.96
CA PRO A 244 -13.91 -10.93 -7.59
C PRO A 244 -12.39 -10.97 -7.43
N GLU A 245 -11.64 -10.20 -8.21
CA GLU A 245 -10.19 -10.10 -8.11
C GLU A 245 -9.76 -9.44 -6.80
N VAL A 246 -10.41 -8.35 -6.43
CA VAL A 246 -10.16 -7.66 -5.15
C VAL A 246 -10.52 -8.56 -3.97
N LEU A 247 -11.66 -9.28 -4.03
CA LEU A 247 -12.03 -10.21 -2.98
C LEU A 247 -11.02 -11.36 -2.83
N GLU A 248 -10.46 -11.85 -3.93
CA GLU A 248 -9.40 -12.87 -3.92
C GLU A 248 -8.15 -12.39 -3.17
N ILE A 249 -7.75 -11.12 -3.36
CA ILE A 249 -6.65 -10.48 -2.63
C ILE A 249 -6.97 -10.35 -1.15
N VAL A 250 -8.17 -9.86 -0.82
CA VAL A 250 -8.63 -9.74 0.57
C VAL A 250 -8.60 -11.09 1.27
N LEU A 251 -9.13 -12.14 0.63
CA LEU A 251 -9.11 -13.50 1.17
C LEU A 251 -7.69 -14.03 1.33
N THR A 252 -6.83 -13.83 0.31
CA THR A 252 -5.41 -14.20 0.40
C THR A 252 -4.77 -13.56 1.61
N PHE A 253 -5.03 -12.27 1.85
CA PHE A 253 -4.52 -11.59 3.03
C PHE A 253 -5.08 -12.14 4.34
N LEU A 254 -6.38 -12.41 4.43
CA LEU A 254 -7.00 -12.96 5.63
C LEU A 254 -6.48 -14.34 5.98
N TYR A 255 -6.14 -15.19 5.00
CA TYR A 255 -5.61 -16.52 5.23
C TYR A 255 -4.10 -16.55 5.47
N THR A 256 -3.32 -15.71 4.78
CA THR A 256 -1.86 -15.84 4.70
C THR A 256 -1.08 -14.62 5.19
N GLU A 257 -1.73 -13.47 5.38
CA GLU A 257 -1.13 -12.15 5.60
C GLU A 257 -0.27 -11.62 4.42
N LYS A 258 -0.30 -12.32 3.28
CA LYS A 258 0.32 -11.85 2.04
C LYS A 258 -0.63 -10.93 1.31
N ALA A 259 -0.07 -9.91 0.70
CA ALA A 259 -0.79 -8.99 -0.16
C ALA A 259 0.19 -8.50 -1.22
N ASP A 260 0.21 -9.21 -2.32
CA ASP A 260 0.97 -8.87 -3.51
C ASP A 260 -0.05 -8.57 -4.61
N PHE A 261 -0.14 -7.33 -5.04
CA PHE A 261 -1.07 -6.86 -6.06
C PHE A 261 -0.47 -5.67 -6.80
N PRO A 262 -0.82 -5.48 -8.08
CA PRO A 262 -0.32 -4.38 -8.89
C PRO A 262 -0.98 -3.04 -8.51
N LEU A 263 -0.43 -1.95 -9.07
CA LEU A 263 -0.87 -0.59 -8.75
C LEU A 263 -2.30 -0.30 -9.24
N GLU A 264 -2.68 -0.86 -10.39
CA GLU A 264 -3.95 -0.64 -11.07
C GLU A 264 -5.17 -0.98 -10.21
N ILE A 265 -5.06 -2.01 -9.38
CA ILE A 265 -6.14 -2.45 -8.47
C ILE A 265 -5.91 -2.03 -7.01
N ALA A 266 -4.82 -1.30 -6.73
CA ALA A 266 -4.45 -0.96 -5.35
C ALA A 266 -5.46 -0.03 -4.67
N VAL A 267 -6.12 0.85 -5.44
CA VAL A 267 -7.17 1.74 -4.93
C VAL A 267 -8.42 0.94 -4.56
N ASP A 268 -8.82 -0.03 -5.38
CA ASP A 268 -9.96 -0.90 -5.10
C ASP A 268 -9.70 -1.78 -3.87
N VAL A 269 -8.47 -2.30 -3.75
CA VAL A 269 -8.04 -3.04 -2.53
C VAL A 269 -8.06 -2.13 -1.30
N LEU A 270 -7.70 -0.86 -1.43
CA LEU A 270 -7.79 0.12 -0.36
C LEU A 270 -9.23 0.30 0.12
N PHE A 271 -10.18 0.50 -0.80
CA PHE A 271 -11.61 0.65 -0.48
C PHE A 271 -12.19 -0.61 0.15
N ALA A 272 -11.91 -1.78 -0.43
CA ALA A 272 -12.37 -3.06 0.13
C ALA A 272 -11.81 -3.30 1.54
N ALA A 273 -10.54 -2.96 1.77
CA ALA A 273 -9.91 -3.10 3.07
C ALA A 273 -10.51 -2.13 4.12
N ASP A 274 -10.86 -0.91 3.71
CA ASP A 274 -11.55 0.08 4.55
C ASP A 274 -12.95 -0.38 4.91
N MET A 275 -13.75 -0.76 3.91
CA MET A 275 -15.12 -1.27 4.07
C MET A 275 -15.17 -2.49 5.01
N LEU A 276 -14.20 -3.39 4.90
CA LEU A 276 -14.12 -4.60 5.71
C LEU A 276 -13.37 -4.39 7.04
N PHE A 277 -12.95 -3.18 7.36
CA PHE A 277 -12.15 -2.84 8.55
C PHE A 277 -10.91 -3.72 8.71
N ILE A 278 -10.12 -3.85 7.64
CA ILE A 278 -8.86 -4.60 7.62
C ILE A 278 -7.69 -3.61 7.58
N GLU A 279 -7.45 -2.92 8.70
CA GLU A 279 -6.46 -1.83 8.79
C GLU A 279 -5.06 -2.20 8.28
N ARG A 280 -4.62 -3.45 8.49
CA ARG A 280 -3.31 -3.90 8.02
C ARG A 280 -3.23 -4.04 6.50
N LEU A 281 -4.31 -4.45 5.83
CA LEU A 281 -4.38 -4.51 4.37
C LEU A 281 -4.50 -3.09 3.80
N LYS A 282 -5.34 -2.24 4.40
CA LYS A 282 -5.48 -0.82 4.08
C LYS A 282 -4.12 -0.11 4.10
N ALA A 283 -3.34 -0.29 5.18
CA ALA A 283 -1.99 0.27 5.27
C ALA A 283 -1.04 -0.27 4.18
N LYS A 284 -1.15 -1.55 3.80
CA LYS A 284 -0.35 -2.12 2.71
C LYS A 284 -0.74 -1.54 1.36
N ALA A 285 -2.03 -1.38 1.07
CA ALA A 285 -2.52 -0.75 -0.16
C ALA A 285 -2.00 0.69 -0.28
N ALA A 286 -2.08 1.46 0.80
CA ALA A 286 -1.52 2.80 0.85
C ALA A 286 0.00 2.84 0.60
N VAL A 287 0.75 1.84 1.09
CA VAL A 287 2.19 1.72 0.80
C VAL A 287 2.43 1.41 -0.67
N VAL A 288 1.67 0.50 -1.28
CA VAL A 288 1.80 0.16 -2.72
C VAL A 288 1.55 1.41 -3.56
N ILE A 289 0.44 2.12 -3.35
CA ILE A 289 0.09 3.36 -4.07
C ILE A 289 1.20 4.40 -3.92
N SER A 290 1.63 4.71 -2.69
CA SER A 290 2.62 5.76 -2.44
C SER A 290 4.04 5.40 -2.89
N THR A 291 4.39 4.12 -2.96
CA THR A 291 5.75 3.65 -3.32
C THR A 291 5.89 3.48 -4.83
N LEU A 292 4.95 2.80 -5.48
CA LEU A 292 4.98 2.59 -6.93
C LEU A 292 4.67 3.90 -7.67
N GLY A 293 3.72 4.70 -7.17
CA GLY A 293 3.47 6.04 -7.68
C GLY A 293 4.67 7.01 -7.53
N SER A 294 5.58 6.76 -6.55
CA SER A 294 6.82 7.54 -6.39
C SER A 294 7.92 7.15 -7.38
N GLY A 295 7.89 5.94 -7.94
CA GLY A 295 8.88 5.48 -8.92
C GLY A 295 8.95 6.38 -10.16
N GLY A 296 7.83 7.02 -10.53
CA GLY A 296 7.78 8.04 -11.57
C GLY A 296 8.41 9.39 -11.20
N MET A 297 8.62 9.72 -9.91
CA MET A 297 9.13 11.04 -9.53
C MET A 297 10.61 11.26 -9.86
N SER A 298 11.45 10.25 -9.76
CA SER A 298 12.86 10.33 -10.18
C SER A 298 13.06 10.07 -11.68
N GLN A 299 12.13 9.34 -12.32
CA GLN A 299 12.16 9.08 -13.77
C GLN A 299 11.46 10.18 -14.56
N ALA A 300 10.53 10.95 -13.99
CA ALA A 300 9.81 12.03 -14.66
C ALA A 300 10.74 13.14 -15.17
N GLU A 301 11.82 13.45 -14.48
CA GLU A 301 12.87 14.35 -14.98
C GLU A 301 13.64 13.75 -16.16
N ALA A 302 13.85 12.43 -16.17
CA ALA A 302 14.52 11.73 -17.27
C ALA A 302 13.55 11.45 -18.45
N ALA A 303 12.27 11.25 -18.21
CA ALA A 303 11.24 10.98 -19.22
C ALA A 303 10.81 12.25 -19.97
N ARG A 304 10.74 13.41 -19.29
CA ARG A 304 10.54 14.73 -19.95
C ARG A 304 11.57 15.00 -21.05
N THR A 305 12.77 14.42 -20.93
CA THR A 305 13.83 14.50 -21.95
C THR A 305 13.61 13.49 -23.09
N ARG A 306 12.75 12.47 -22.93
CA ARG A 306 12.53 11.40 -23.92
C ARG A 306 11.19 11.44 -24.64
N GLY A 307 10.22 12.25 -24.21
CA GLY A 307 8.91 12.36 -24.86
C GLY A 307 8.05 11.09 -24.76
N GLU A 308 8.30 10.23 -23.79
CA GLU A 308 7.49 9.04 -23.51
C GLU A 308 6.31 9.46 -22.63
N SER A 309 5.09 9.15 -23.09
CA SER A 309 3.87 9.29 -22.27
C SER A 309 3.97 8.30 -21.11
N GLU A 310 4.21 8.80 -19.91
CA GLU A 310 3.99 8.04 -18.68
C GLU A 310 2.48 7.75 -18.59
N ASP A 311 2.12 6.53 -18.20
CA ASP A 311 0.77 6.24 -17.72
C ASP A 311 0.51 7.20 -16.55
N ASP A 312 -0.29 8.23 -16.81
CA ASP A 312 -0.61 9.27 -15.84
C ASP A 312 -1.40 8.60 -14.71
N LEU A 313 -0.73 8.46 -13.54
CA LEU A 313 -1.39 8.06 -12.33
C LEU A 313 -2.54 9.05 -12.05
N ASP A 314 -3.77 8.58 -11.98
CA ASP A 314 -4.90 9.45 -11.65
C ASP A 314 -4.80 9.92 -10.20
N ILE A 315 -4.05 11.01 -10.03
CA ILE A 315 -3.77 11.58 -8.72
C ILE A 315 -5.02 12.12 -8.04
N TYR A 316 -6.01 12.56 -8.80
CA TYR A 316 -7.26 13.08 -8.27
C TYR A 316 -8.08 11.97 -7.62
N SER A 317 -8.23 10.82 -8.27
CA SER A 317 -8.85 9.63 -7.68
C SER A 317 -8.13 9.16 -6.42
N ILE A 318 -6.79 9.24 -6.38
CA ILE A 318 -6.01 8.87 -5.18
C ILE A 318 -6.28 9.83 -4.02
N ILE A 319 -6.39 11.13 -4.28
CA ILE A 319 -6.74 12.12 -3.23
C ILE A 319 -8.13 11.84 -2.67
N HIS A 320 -9.11 11.63 -3.54
CA HIS A 320 -10.47 11.30 -3.11
C HIS A 320 -10.50 9.99 -2.30
N ALA A 321 -9.76 8.96 -2.75
CA ALA A 321 -9.61 7.72 -2.00
C ALA A 321 -8.96 7.95 -0.63
N ALA A 322 -7.90 8.77 -0.56
CA ALA A 322 -7.24 9.14 0.68
C ALA A 322 -8.20 9.80 1.67
N TRP A 323 -9.00 10.73 1.17
CA TRP A 323 -9.98 11.44 1.97
C TRP A 323 -11.12 10.53 2.47
N LEU A 324 -11.66 9.69 1.60
CA LEU A 324 -12.74 8.76 1.96
C LEU A 324 -12.27 7.71 2.97
N THR A 325 -11.07 7.18 2.79
CA THR A 325 -10.50 6.14 3.65
C THR A 325 -9.71 6.69 4.83
N ARG A 326 -9.53 8.03 4.92
CA ARG A 326 -8.77 8.73 5.98
C ARG A 326 -7.33 8.23 6.11
N VAL A 327 -6.63 8.12 5.00
CA VAL A 327 -5.23 7.67 4.97
C VAL A 327 -4.31 8.85 4.70
N GLN A 328 -3.82 9.48 5.76
CA GLN A 328 -2.93 10.65 5.70
C GLN A 328 -1.70 10.43 4.82
N ARG A 329 -1.11 9.23 4.84
CA ARG A 329 0.03 8.90 3.98
C ARG A 329 -0.24 9.15 2.49
N LEU A 330 -1.47 8.90 2.02
CA LEU A 330 -1.85 9.13 0.63
C LEU A 330 -2.12 10.61 0.36
N GLU A 331 -2.64 11.35 1.33
CA GLU A 331 -2.79 12.80 1.25
C GLU A 331 -1.43 13.47 1.08
N GLU A 332 -0.46 13.15 1.94
CA GLU A 332 0.92 13.62 1.86
C GLU A 332 1.60 13.22 0.53
N PHE A 333 1.42 11.98 0.09
CA PHE A 333 1.93 11.49 -1.19
C PHE A 333 1.38 12.31 -2.36
N ALA A 334 0.07 12.52 -2.38
CA ALA A 334 -0.61 13.22 -3.46
C ALA A 334 -0.26 14.72 -3.50
N ALA A 335 -0.20 15.39 -2.36
CA ALA A 335 0.26 16.76 -2.26
C ALA A 335 1.68 16.93 -2.81
N ARG A 336 2.57 16.02 -2.43
CA ARG A 336 3.93 15.98 -2.96
C ARG A 336 3.97 15.72 -4.46
N TYR A 337 3.18 14.78 -4.96
CA TYR A 337 3.09 14.47 -6.38
C TYR A 337 2.67 15.69 -7.20
N LEU A 338 1.60 16.38 -6.75
CA LEU A 338 1.11 17.62 -7.35
C LEU A 338 2.15 18.75 -7.32
N ALA A 339 2.82 18.95 -6.17
CA ALA A 339 3.86 19.97 -6.04
C ALA A 339 5.02 19.80 -7.03
N TYR A 340 5.42 18.53 -7.28
CA TYR A 340 6.50 18.25 -8.23
C TYR A 340 6.08 18.35 -9.71
N ARG A 341 4.78 18.38 -10.00
CA ARG A 341 4.18 18.48 -11.35
C ARG A 341 3.20 19.63 -11.48
N LEU A 342 3.30 20.63 -10.60
CA LEU A 342 2.31 21.70 -10.47
C LEU A 342 2.07 22.45 -11.76
N GLU A 343 3.09 22.61 -12.61
CA GLU A 343 2.98 23.25 -13.92
C GLU A 343 1.99 22.58 -14.87
N ALA A 344 1.76 21.27 -14.70
CA ALA A 344 0.82 20.52 -15.54
C ALA A 344 -0.62 20.61 -15.02
N HIS A 345 -0.79 20.83 -13.72
CA HIS A 345 -2.09 20.75 -13.06
C HIS A 345 -2.71 22.12 -12.74
N ILE A 346 -1.87 23.15 -12.46
CA ILE A 346 -2.32 24.42 -11.87
C ILE A 346 -3.32 25.20 -12.72
N ASP A 347 -3.27 25.06 -14.03
CA ASP A 347 -4.15 25.74 -14.97
C ASP A 347 -5.38 24.89 -15.38
N THR A 348 -5.56 23.69 -14.78
CA THR A 348 -6.68 22.79 -15.08
C THR A 348 -7.88 23.08 -14.18
N PRO A 349 -9.12 22.95 -14.70
CA PRO A 349 -10.33 23.15 -13.89
C PRO A 349 -10.44 22.12 -12.76
N GLU A 350 -10.00 20.88 -12.99
CA GLU A 350 -10.02 19.79 -12.01
C GLU A 350 -9.17 20.13 -10.77
N PHE A 351 -8.06 20.84 -10.95
CA PHE A 351 -7.24 21.30 -9.83
C PHE A 351 -7.97 22.35 -8.99
N ALA A 352 -8.63 23.31 -9.63
CA ALA A 352 -9.41 24.34 -8.93
C ALA A 352 -10.59 23.72 -8.16
N GLU A 353 -11.30 22.74 -8.76
CA GLU A 353 -12.36 21.99 -8.11
C GLU A 353 -11.84 21.24 -6.89
N LEU A 354 -10.67 20.60 -7.00
CA LEU A 354 -10.03 19.88 -5.91
C LEU A 354 -9.70 20.79 -4.72
N ILE A 355 -9.17 21.99 -4.96
CA ILE A 355 -8.87 22.98 -3.91
C ILE A 355 -10.17 23.47 -3.25
N GLN A 356 -11.22 23.72 -4.02
CA GLN A 356 -12.53 24.10 -3.50
C GLN A 356 -13.15 22.99 -2.64
N GLU A 357 -13.04 21.72 -3.07
CA GLU A 357 -13.50 20.58 -2.28
C GLU A 357 -12.70 20.46 -0.97
N SER A 358 -11.37 20.58 -1.03
CA SER A 358 -10.52 20.57 0.16
C SER A 358 -10.93 21.63 1.17
N ALA A 359 -11.15 22.87 0.72
CA ALA A 359 -11.62 23.97 1.56
C ALA A 359 -13.00 23.69 2.19
N SER A 360 -13.94 23.17 1.40
CA SER A 360 -15.30 22.87 1.90
C SER A 360 -15.30 21.76 2.97
N ARG A 361 -14.38 20.81 2.89
CA ARG A 361 -14.22 19.73 3.87
C ARG A 361 -13.75 20.24 5.23
N ILE A 362 -12.87 21.25 5.24
CA ILE A 362 -12.36 21.88 6.47
C ILE A 362 -13.47 22.67 7.15
N GLN A 363 -14.24 23.45 6.41
CA GLN A 363 -15.39 24.20 6.96
C GLN A 363 -16.39 23.25 7.66
N GLY A 364 -16.59 22.05 7.13
CA GLY A 364 -17.45 21.02 7.74
C GLY A 364 -16.92 20.44 9.05
N ARG A 365 -15.60 20.47 9.29
CA ARG A 365 -14.95 19.89 10.49
C ARG A 365 -14.76 20.87 11.64
N GLN A 366 -14.92 22.18 11.45
CA GLN A 366 -14.61 23.23 12.42
C GLN A 366 -13.14 23.20 12.94
N GLU A 367 -12.22 22.65 12.15
CA GLU A 367 -10.80 22.57 12.49
C GLU A 367 -10.01 23.56 11.64
N THR A 368 -9.25 24.41 12.28
CA THR A 368 -8.21 25.35 11.82
C THR A 368 -8.36 26.06 10.46
N ASP A 369 -7.90 27.30 10.41
CA ASP A 369 -8.09 28.29 9.34
C ASP A 369 -7.27 28.02 8.05
N SER A 370 -6.68 26.85 7.84
CA SER A 370 -5.83 26.56 6.67
C SER A 370 -6.39 25.45 5.77
N ILE A 371 -6.18 25.58 4.47
CA ILE A 371 -6.51 24.54 3.47
C ILE A 371 -5.38 23.52 3.46
N GLU A 372 -5.52 22.44 4.23
CA GLU A 372 -4.49 21.43 4.47
C GLU A 372 -3.78 20.99 3.18
N LEU A 373 -4.52 20.64 2.13
CA LEU A 373 -3.93 20.19 0.87
C LEU A 373 -3.08 21.26 0.20
N LEU A 374 -3.53 22.51 0.24
CA LEU A 374 -2.80 23.61 -0.38
C LEU A 374 -1.53 23.95 0.40
N ASP A 375 -1.60 23.92 1.72
CA ASP A 375 -0.44 24.15 2.59
C ASP A 375 0.62 23.06 2.38
N ASP A 376 0.19 21.81 2.24
CA ASP A 376 1.08 20.69 1.93
C ASP A 376 1.70 20.86 0.54
N ILE A 377 0.93 21.28 -0.47
CA ILE A 377 1.46 21.56 -1.82
C ILE A 377 2.49 22.70 -1.76
N ARG A 378 2.20 23.80 -1.05
CA ARG A 378 3.14 24.91 -0.87
C ARG A 378 4.42 24.46 -0.16
N PHE A 379 4.30 23.65 0.88
CA PHE A 379 5.44 23.09 1.59
C PHE A 379 6.33 22.24 0.66
N TYR A 380 5.75 21.27 -0.06
CA TYR A 380 6.52 20.42 -0.97
C TYR A 380 7.04 21.15 -2.21
N LEU A 381 6.35 22.20 -2.67
CA LEU A 381 6.86 23.09 -3.70
C LEU A 381 8.13 23.81 -3.21
N GLY A 382 8.10 24.36 -2.01
CA GLY A 382 9.26 24.96 -1.35
C GLY A 382 10.44 23.98 -1.24
N GLU A 383 10.19 22.74 -0.79
CA GLU A 383 11.22 21.70 -0.70
C GLU A 383 11.80 21.33 -2.09
N ARG A 384 10.95 21.23 -3.13
CA ARG A 384 11.38 20.94 -4.51
C ARG A 384 12.37 21.99 -5.02
N PHE A 385 12.07 23.28 -4.82
CA PHE A 385 12.93 24.35 -5.29
C PHE A 385 14.15 24.55 -4.39
N ARG A 386 14.03 24.35 -3.09
CA ARG A 386 15.18 24.36 -2.17
C ARG A 386 16.24 23.34 -2.58
N LEU A 387 15.86 22.10 -2.90
CA LEU A 387 16.80 21.08 -3.38
C LEU A 387 17.49 21.50 -4.68
N ARG A 388 16.79 22.15 -5.61
CA ARG A 388 17.38 22.69 -6.85
C ARG A 388 18.37 23.82 -6.58
N PHE A 389 18.08 24.67 -5.60
CA PHE A 389 18.99 25.76 -5.21
C PHE A 389 20.24 25.22 -4.52
N ASP A 390 20.11 24.19 -3.71
CA ASP A 390 21.26 23.51 -3.07
C ASP A 390 22.14 22.83 -4.15
N ASP A 391 21.54 22.15 -5.13
CA ASP A 391 22.25 21.48 -6.23
C ASP A 391 22.92 22.50 -7.19
N ALA A 392 22.35 23.69 -7.36
CA ALA A 392 22.92 24.74 -8.18
C ALA A 392 24.10 25.49 -7.54
N GLY A 393 24.51 25.08 -6.34
CA GLY A 393 25.64 25.69 -5.64
C GLY A 393 25.34 27.11 -5.15
N LEU A 394 24.12 27.35 -4.66
CA LEU A 394 23.69 28.65 -4.15
C LEU A 394 24.68 29.28 -3.17
N GLU A 395 25.31 28.49 -2.30
CA GLU A 395 26.33 28.95 -1.36
C GLU A 395 27.55 29.52 -2.10
N GLU A 396 28.02 28.85 -3.17
CA GLU A 396 29.16 29.34 -3.98
C GLU A 396 28.80 30.64 -4.72
N MET A 397 27.60 30.75 -5.29
CA MET A 397 27.13 31.95 -5.96
C MET A 397 26.96 33.14 -5.03
N MET A 398 26.39 32.94 -3.83
CA MET A 398 26.29 34.01 -2.82
C MET A 398 27.67 34.44 -2.30
N GLU A 399 28.63 33.51 -2.17
CA GLU A 399 30.01 33.88 -1.83
C GLU A 399 30.72 34.63 -2.95
N GLU A 400 30.46 34.30 -4.22
CA GLU A 400 31.00 35.04 -5.38
C GLU A 400 30.40 36.45 -5.49
N GLU A 401 29.09 36.60 -5.32
CA GLU A 401 28.43 37.92 -5.29
C GLU A 401 28.94 38.78 -4.11
N ALA A 402 29.10 38.19 -2.94
CA ALA A 402 29.67 38.90 -1.81
C ALA A 402 31.14 39.30 -2.02
N LYS A 403 31.93 38.52 -2.75
CA LYS A 403 33.29 38.83 -3.15
C LYS A 403 33.31 39.97 -4.21
N GLN A 404 32.41 39.91 -5.19
CA GLN A 404 32.29 40.97 -6.21
C GLN A 404 31.84 42.29 -5.60
N GLN A 405 30.86 42.32 -4.71
CA GLN A 405 30.44 43.52 -4.00
C GLN A 405 31.54 44.08 -3.08
N ASN A 406 32.36 43.24 -2.49
CA ASN A 406 33.53 43.71 -1.72
C ASN A 406 34.66 44.23 -2.61
N GLU A 407 34.87 43.72 -3.81
CA GLU A 407 35.84 44.24 -4.77
C GLU A 407 35.37 45.56 -5.36
N GLU A 408 34.10 45.74 -5.71
CA GLU A 408 33.54 47.00 -6.14
C GLU A 408 33.53 48.08 -5.04
N ALA A 409 33.34 47.70 -3.79
CA ALA A 409 33.42 48.62 -2.65
C ALA A 409 34.88 49.08 -2.38
N ASN A 410 35.88 48.30 -2.77
CA ASN A 410 37.30 48.61 -2.53
C ASN A 410 37.96 49.43 -3.65
N VAL A 411 37.25 49.69 -4.77
CA VAL A 411 37.78 50.53 -5.87
C VAL A 411 37.54 52.04 -5.68
N ASN A 412 36.79 52.44 -4.64
CA ASN A 412 36.45 53.84 -4.37
C ASN A 412 37.06 54.43 -3.08
N VAL A 413 38.37 54.24 -2.83
CA VAL A 413 39.07 55.04 -1.80
C VAL A 413 40.32 55.68 -2.43
N PRO A 414 40.42 57.03 -2.50
CA PRO A 414 41.60 57.67 -3.05
C PRO A 414 42.78 57.64 -1.99
N ASP A 415 43.97 57.41 -2.56
CA ASP A 415 45.29 57.48 -1.95
C ASP A 415 45.46 58.61 -0.93
N THR A 416 45.88 58.30 0.26
CA THR A 416 46.76 59.20 1.05
C THR A 416 47.63 58.36 2.01
N GLU A 417 48.87 58.32 1.61
CA GLU A 417 50.16 58.31 2.38
C GLU A 417 50.22 57.89 3.86
N LYS A 418 51.13 57.00 4.11
CA LYS A 418 52.35 57.05 4.93
C LYS A 418 52.52 55.94 5.95
N ASP A 419 53.64 55.25 5.69
CA ASP A 419 54.72 54.82 6.63
C ASP A 419 54.36 54.22 8.01
N LEU A 420 54.81 53.04 8.26
CA LEU A 420 55.93 52.67 9.14
C LEU A 420 55.96 51.21 9.55
N ASP A 421 57.11 50.62 9.23
CA ASP A 421 57.93 49.69 10.02
C ASP A 421 57.42 48.35 10.58
N LYS A 422 58.12 47.33 10.05
CA LYS A 422 58.81 46.19 10.72
C LYS A 422 58.06 45.40 11.79
N VAL A 423 58.06 44.05 11.58
CA VAL A 423 58.95 43.10 12.20
C VAL A 423 58.53 41.66 11.84
N THR A 424 59.43 40.99 11.14
CA THR A 424 59.92 39.61 11.15
C THR A 424 59.22 38.46 11.87
N GLU A 425 59.30 37.36 11.18
CA GLU A 425 59.54 35.94 11.52
C GLU A 425 58.40 35.08 10.99
N GLY A 426 58.51 34.19 10.01
CA GLY A 426 59.53 33.17 9.77
C GLY A 426 58.81 31.81 9.85
N VAL A 427 58.41 31.20 8.71
CA VAL A 427 58.27 29.75 8.62
C VAL A 427 58.54 29.33 7.17
N GLU A 428 59.37 28.30 7.03
CA GLU A 428 60.01 27.74 5.84
C GLU A 428 59.06 27.24 4.76
N VAL A 429 59.49 27.58 3.52
CA VAL A 429 58.93 27.02 2.26
C VAL A 429 59.67 25.76 1.92
N LEU A 430 58.96 24.67 1.66
CA LEU A 430 59.46 23.47 1.00
C LEU A 430 59.31 23.60 -0.51
N ASP A 431 60.49 23.67 -1.14
CA ASP A 431 60.73 23.70 -2.58
C ASP A 431 60.38 22.36 -3.24
N LEU A 432 59.67 22.37 -4.38
CA LEU A 432 59.65 21.29 -5.33
C LEU A 432 59.71 21.85 -6.77
N PRO A 433 60.49 21.23 -7.70
CA PRO A 433 61.03 21.83 -8.86
C PRO A 433 60.05 21.88 -10.07
N GLY A 434 60.11 22.96 -10.83
CA GLY A 434 59.40 23.13 -12.08
C GLY A 434 60.11 22.52 -13.27
N PRO A 435 59.41 22.25 -14.37
CA PRO A 435 60.03 21.94 -15.63
C PRO A 435 60.09 23.12 -16.58
N GLU A 436 61.11 23.04 -17.43
CA GLU A 436 61.75 23.94 -18.34
C GLU A 436 60.87 24.71 -19.36
N LYS A 437 61.38 25.87 -19.74
CA LYS A 437 60.94 26.75 -20.81
C LYS A 437 61.14 26.13 -22.19
N ALA A 438 60.13 26.21 -23.05
CA ALA A 438 60.30 26.16 -24.49
C ALA A 438 59.61 27.33 -25.19
N HIS A 439 60.29 27.82 -26.14
CA HIS A 439 60.15 29.04 -26.96
C HIS A 439 58.79 29.40 -27.51
N GLY A 440 58.62 30.70 -27.61
CA GLY A 440 57.53 31.48 -28.11
C GLY A 440 57.01 31.23 -29.52
N THR A 441 55.73 31.53 -29.66
CA THR A 441 55.09 31.98 -30.88
C THR A 441 53.96 32.91 -30.50
N GLN A 442 53.75 33.95 -31.24
CA GLN A 442 52.80 35.04 -31.00
C GLN A 442 51.35 34.53 -30.88
N PRO A 443 50.48 35.18 -30.09
CA PRO A 443 49.08 34.79 -30.00
C PRO A 443 48.29 35.31 -31.20
N GLU A 444 47.80 34.41 -32.03
CA GLU A 444 46.65 34.66 -32.92
C GLU A 444 45.43 34.88 -32.06
N LYS A 445 44.64 35.92 -32.38
CA LYS A 445 43.34 36.18 -31.80
C LYS A 445 42.46 34.93 -31.92
N PRO A 446 41.82 34.47 -30.82
CA PRO A 446 40.86 33.37 -30.93
C PRO A 446 39.67 33.82 -31.77
N PRO A 447 39.10 32.90 -32.60
CA PRO A 447 37.87 33.16 -33.33
C PRO A 447 36.75 33.43 -32.33
N VAL A 448 35.98 34.46 -32.61
CA VAL A 448 34.73 34.75 -31.88
C VAL A 448 33.83 33.53 -32.07
N MET A 449 33.78 32.64 -31.10
CA MET A 449 32.71 31.66 -31.00
C MET A 449 31.44 32.43 -30.75
N HIS A 450 30.54 32.39 -31.70
CA HIS A 450 29.14 32.71 -31.46
C HIS A 450 28.62 31.66 -30.49
N ASP A 451 28.62 32.01 -29.22
CA ASP A 451 27.98 31.26 -28.16
C ASP A 451 26.48 31.29 -28.46
N HIS A 452 25.98 30.19 -29.08
CA HIS A 452 24.57 29.91 -29.17
C HIS A 452 24.10 29.47 -27.79
N ARG A 453 24.13 30.36 -26.80
CA ARG A 453 23.40 30.15 -25.56
C ARG A 453 21.92 30.07 -25.93
N VAL A 454 21.37 28.87 -25.87
CA VAL A 454 19.92 28.70 -25.95
C VAL A 454 19.34 29.54 -24.82
N ALA A 455 18.56 30.56 -25.16
CA ALA A 455 17.96 31.46 -24.18
C ALA A 455 17.10 30.61 -23.22
N ILE A 456 17.48 30.59 -21.94
CA ILE A 456 16.75 29.87 -20.87
C ILE A 456 15.45 30.67 -20.64
N LYS A 457 14.29 30.02 -20.87
CA LYS A 457 12.98 30.65 -20.70
C LYS A 457 12.31 30.16 -19.43
N THR A 458 11.63 31.05 -18.74
CA THR A 458 10.73 30.80 -17.61
C THR A 458 9.36 30.29 -18.07
N LEU A 459 8.48 29.91 -17.15
CA LEU A 459 7.12 29.42 -17.44
C LEU A 459 6.26 30.48 -18.17
N ASP A 460 6.46 31.78 -17.91
CA ASP A 460 5.79 32.89 -18.56
C ASP A 460 6.52 33.41 -19.84
N GLY A 461 7.59 32.71 -20.25
CA GLY A 461 8.35 32.99 -21.46
C GLY A 461 9.40 34.11 -21.36
N GLN A 462 9.66 34.65 -20.18
CA GLN A 462 10.76 35.58 -19.93
C GLN A 462 12.12 34.87 -20.08
N VAL A 463 13.16 35.64 -20.36
CA VAL A 463 14.52 35.12 -20.53
C VAL A 463 15.26 35.25 -19.20
N ALA A 464 15.59 34.11 -18.58
CA ALA A 464 16.43 34.06 -17.39
C ALA A 464 17.93 34.12 -17.75
N GLY A 465 18.73 34.72 -16.89
CA GLY A 465 20.18 34.82 -17.06
C GLY A 465 20.90 33.49 -16.87
N ASP A 466 20.40 32.66 -15.97
CA ASP A 466 20.92 31.35 -15.60
C ASP A 466 19.80 30.43 -15.14
N GLU A 467 20.13 29.16 -14.83
CA GLU A 467 19.14 28.17 -14.35
C GLU A 467 18.58 28.51 -12.97
N PHE A 468 19.40 29.08 -12.10
CA PHE A 468 18.96 29.48 -10.75
C PHE A 468 17.91 30.59 -10.82
N THR A 469 18.18 31.64 -11.61
CA THR A 469 17.21 32.73 -11.83
C THR A 469 15.93 32.24 -12.47
N LYS A 470 16.00 31.27 -13.40
CA LYS A 470 14.83 30.61 -13.99
C LYS A 470 14.01 29.89 -12.91
N ASP A 471 14.66 29.10 -12.06
CA ASP A 471 13.96 28.31 -11.02
C ASP A 471 13.36 29.25 -9.96
N ALA A 472 14.05 30.33 -9.56
CA ALA A 472 13.52 31.33 -8.65
C ALA A 472 12.28 32.04 -9.22
N MET A 473 12.32 32.44 -10.49
CA MET A 473 11.18 33.05 -11.17
C MET A 473 10.02 32.06 -11.32
N ASN A 474 10.30 30.80 -11.69
CA ASN A 474 9.27 29.78 -11.82
C ASN A 474 8.59 29.48 -10.49
N TYR A 475 9.34 29.41 -9.38
CA TYR A 475 8.78 29.26 -8.04
C TYR A 475 7.81 30.40 -7.71
N GLN A 476 8.23 31.65 -7.96
CA GLN A 476 7.39 32.81 -7.70
C GLN A 476 6.13 32.80 -8.56
N ILE A 477 6.22 32.48 -9.86
CA ILE A 477 5.08 32.37 -10.78
C ILE A 477 4.08 31.32 -10.27
N LEU A 478 4.56 30.16 -9.81
CA LEU A 478 3.70 29.11 -9.32
C LEU A 478 3.00 29.51 -8.01
N MET A 479 3.70 30.19 -7.09
CA MET A 479 3.10 30.75 -5.88
C MET A 479 2.03 31.79 -6.18
N GLU A 480 2.32 32.74 -7.08
CA GLU A 480 1.35 33.77 -7.51
C GLU A 480 0.10 33.14 -8.17
N LYS A 481 0.27 32.05 -8.94
CA LYS A 481 -0.86 31.32 -9.51
C LYS A 481 -1.70 30.60 -8.46
N LEU A 482 -1.08 30.01 -7.44
CA LEU A 482 -1.81 29.41 -6.30
C LEU A 482 -2.62 30.46 -5.54
N ASP A 483 -2.04 31.63 -5.29
CA ASP A 483 -2.73 32.73 -4.64
C ASP A 483 -3.89 33.27 -5.51
N ALA A 484 -3.70 33.38 -6.82
CA ALA A 484 -4.75 33.78 -7.75
C ALA A 484 -5.93 32.76 -7.79
N ILE A 485 -5.68 31.46 -7.64
CA ILE A 485 -6.74 30.45 -7.52
C ILE A 485 -7.56 30.69 -6.26
N LEU A 486 -6.92 30.95 -5.12
CA LEU A 486 -7.62 31.25 -3.86
C LEU A 486 -8.51 32.50 -3.98
N GLU A 487 -7.95 33.58 -4.56
CA GLU A 487 -8.71 34.80 -4.82
C GLU A 487 -9.92 34.54 -5.73
N ASN A 488 -9.76 33.77 -6.79
CA ASN A 488 -10.84 33.42 -7.73
C ASN A 488 -11.93 32.55 -7.11
N LEU A 489 -11.57 31.70 -6.14
CA LEU A 489 -12.49 30.84 -5.42
C LEU A 489 -13.12 31.50 -4.18
N ASP A 490 -12.76 32.79 -3.90
CA ASP A 490 -13.21 33.55 -2.72
C ASP A 490 -12.87 32.80 -1.40
N LEU A 491 -11.67 32.22 -1.37
CA LEU A 491 -11.13 31.45 -0.22
C LEU A 491 -10.05 32.31 0.46
N ASP A 492 -10.23 32.53 1.77
CA ASP A 492 -9.18 33.17 2.59
C ASP A 492 -8.03 32.19 2.81
N ALA A 493 -6.79 32.68 2.60
CA ALA A 493 -5.56 31.90 2.67
C ALA A 493 -5.02 31.82 4.11
#